data_3c35cb8f2b335479699dd7b9e03e87b9
#
_entry.id   3c35cb8f2b335479699dd7b9e03e87b9
#
_cell.length_a   1.000
_cell.length_b   1.000
_cell.length_c   1.000
_cell.angle_alpha   90.00
_cell.angle_beta   90.00
_cell.angle_gamma   90.00
#
_symmetry.space_group_name_H-M   'P 1'
#
loop_
_entity.id
_entity.type
_entity.pdbx_description
1 polymer ?
#
loop_
_entity_poly.entity_id
_entity_poly.type
_entity_poly.pdbx_seq_one_letter_code
_entity_poly.pdbx_strand_id
1 'polypeptide(L)'
;ISCSLVGSEMCIRDRFPTMPYTQRPDRFCQGLLEGRVGLMADGLPFAWLLPGTIDQFFKTGQDRAFHWMTASILNLVRWFCALVTVLLPGLYIAVVTFHPEAIPVKLALSIVAAKQEVPFSTVFEVLIMLLAFEVLQEAGLRLPSPIGATVSILGGLVVGNAAVEARIVSPAVLIAVAIAGVAGYTMPSQDFAAALRLWRFLLAILASAAGLFGLAAGCAGLIYHLASLETFGVPYLAPFTAGAGQPRGHPNLLRPPLP
;
A
#
# COMPACT_ATOMS: atom_id res chain seq x y z
N ILE A 1 -19.97 -19.33 18.17
CA ILE A 1 -19.06 -19.49 17.05
C ILE A 1 -17.68 -19.08 17.58
N SER A 2 -16.78 -20.04 17.67
CA SER A 2 -15.45 -19.84 18.25
C SER A 2 -14.71 -18.74 17.47
N CYS A 3 -14.21 -17.73 18.16
CA CYS A 3 -13.43 -16.62 17.62
C CYS A 3 -12.19 -17.10 16.84
N SER A 4 -11.71 -18.31 17.10
CA SER A 4 -10.62 -18.98 16.39
C SER A 4 -10.96 -19.30 14.92
N LEU A 5 -12.22 -19.59 14.60
CA LEU A 5 -12.65 -19.90 13.23
C LEU A 5 -12.70 -18.67 12.33
N VAL A 6 -13.10 -17.51 12.85
CA VAL A 6 -13.19 -16.26 12.08
C VAL A 6 -11.82 -15.61 11.87
N GLY A 7 -10.92 -15.73 12.85
CA GLY A 7 -9.60 -15.10 12.77
C GLY A 7 -8.53 -15.95 12.09
N SER A 8 -8.57 -17.28 12.20
CA SER A 8 -7.46 -18.12 11.78
C SER A 8 -7.54 -18.57 10.32
N GLU A 9 -8.72 -18.86 9.81
CA GLU A 9 -8.81 -19.49 8.49
C GLU A 9 -8.96 -18.49 7.32
N MET A 10 -9.65 -17.37 7.52
CA MET A 10 -9.85 -16.38 6.46
C MET A 10 -8.76 -15.32 6.38
N CYS A 11 -8.20 -14.87 7.51
CA CYS A 11 -7.16 -13.83 7.49
C CYS A 11 -5.75 -14.37 7.30
N ILE A 12 -5.46 -15.62 7.72
CA ILE A 12 -4.11 -16.20 7.66
C ILE A 12 -3.82 -16.81 6.29
N ARG A 13 -4.83 -17.33 5.60
CA ARG A 13 -4.66 -17.97 4.29
C ARG A 13 -4.53 -16.97 3.15
N ASP A 14 -5.13 -15.79 3.28
CA ASP A 14 -5.13 -14.76 2.26
C ASP A 14 -4.01 -13.74 2.52
N ARG A 15 -3.23 -13.43 1.49
CA ARG A 15 -2.12 -12.47 1.55
C ARG A 15 -2.59 -11.01 1.61
N PHE A 16 -3.89 -10.77 1.51
CA PHE A 16 -4.54 -9.46 1.67
C PHE A 16 -5.62 -9.53 2.74
N PRO A 17 -5.86 -8.44 3.48
CA PRO A 17 -6.94 -8.38 4.46
C PRO A 17 -8.29 -8.44 3.74
N THR A 18 -9.06 -9.47 4.05
CA THR A 18 -10.41 -9.70 3.46
C THR A 18 -11.52 -9.25 4.40
N MET A 19 -11.20 -8.97 5.66
CA MET A 19 -12.15 -8.61 6.71
C MET A 19 -11.78 -7.24 7.31
N PRO A 20 -12.38 -6.14 6.85
CA PRO A 20 -12.15 -4.84 7.45
C PRO A 20 -12.72 -4.79 8.86
N TYR A 21 -11.93 -4.30 9.80
CA TYR A 21 -12.35 -4.07 11.18
C TYR A 21 -12.32 -2.59 11.54
N THR A 22 -13.06 -2.24 12.57
CA THR A 22 -13.10 -0.88 13.09
C THR A 22 -13.27 -0.87 14.60
N GLN A 23 -12.62 0.11 15.25
CA GLN A 23 -12.84 0.43 16.68
C GLN A 23 -13.85 1.58 16.84
N ARG A 24 -14.26 2.22 15.74
CA ARG A 24 -15.12 3.39 15.75
C ARG A 24 -16.57 2.97 15.56
N PRO A 25 -17.47 3.29 16.50
CA PRO A 25 -18.88 2.91 16.42
C PRO A 25 -19.62 3.59 15.26
N ASP A 26 -19.24 4.83 14.91
CA ASP A 26 -19.79 5.55 13.76
C ASP A 26 -19.57 4.79 12.44
N ARG A 27 -18.35 4.26 12.24
CA ARG A 27 -18.02 3.48 11.05
C ARG A 27 -18.72 2.13 11.02
N PHE A 28 -18.89 1.52 12.20
CA PHE A 28 -19.59 0.25 12.33
C PHE A 28 -21.09 0.40 11.99
N CYS A 29 -21.78 1.37 12.62
CA CYS A 29 -23.19 1.66 12.33
C CYS A 29 -23.42 1.99 10.86
N GLN A 30 -22.50 2.72 10.26
CA GLN A 30 -22.54 3.05 8.86
C GLN A 30 -22.46 1.81 7.95
N GLY A 31 -21.56 0.88 8.25
CA GLY A 31 -21.47 -0.40 7.52
C GLY A 31 -22.76 -1.19 7.59
N LEU A 32 -23.43 -1.21 8.74
CA LEU A 32 -24.74 -1.85 8.91
C LEU A 32 -25.82 -1.17 8.07
N LEU A 33 -25.84 0.16 8.01
CA LEU A 33 -26.77 0.91 7.17
C LEU A 33 -26.56 0.68 5.67
N GLU A 34 -25.33 0.34 5.27
CA GLU A 34 -24.99 -0.07 3.90
C GLU A 34 -25.41 -1.52 3.57
N GLY A 35 -26.06 -2.21 4.51
CA GLY A 35 -26.50 -3.60 4.33
C GLY A 35 -25.43 -4.65 4.59
N ARG A 36 -24.36 -4.31 5.29
CA ARG A 36 -23.30 -5.25 5.66
C ARG A 36 -23.61 -5.96 6.97
N VAL A 37 -22.98 -7.10 7.17
CA VAL A 37 -23.10 -7.86 8.41
C VAL A 37 -21.97 -7.43 9.34
N GLY A 38 -22.32 -7.02 10.56
CA GLY A 38 -21.37 -6.70 11.62
C GLY A 38 -21.13 -7.90 12.52
N LEU A 39 -19.87 -8.22 12.79
CA LEU A 39 -19.46 -9.21 13.78
C LEU A 39 -18.75 -8.52 14.95
N MET A 40 -19.18 -8.81 16.15
CA MET A 40 -18.55 -8.38 17.40
C MET A 40 -18.26 -9.61 18.23
N ALA A 41 -17.06 -9.67 18.83
CA ALA A 41 -16.70 -10.73 19.74
C ALA A 41 -16.43 -10.13 21.12
N ASP A 42 -16.91 -10.79 22.14
CA ASP A 42 -16.66 -10.39 23.53
C ASP A 42 -15.17 -10.44 23.86
N GLY A 43 -14.68 -9.44 24.59
CA GLY A 43 -13.27 -9.31 24.96
C GLY A 43 -12.35 -8.70 23.89
N LEU A 44 -12.86 -8.35 22.69
CA LEU A 44 -12.09 -7.69 21.64
C LEU A 44 -12.58 -6.25 21.41
N PRO A 45 -11.67 -5.26 21.35
CA PRO A 45 -12.03 -3.84 21.22
C PRO A 45 -12.36 -3.43 19.77
N PHE A 46 -12.64 -4.35 18.88
CA PHE A 46 -12.93 -4.08 17.48
C PHE A 46 -14.06 -4.95 16.95
N ALA A 47 -14.76 -4.40 15.95
CA ALA A 47 -15.86 -5.06 15.25
C ALA A 47 -15.51 -5.22 13.76
N TRP A 48 -15.88 -6.35 13.17
CA TRP A 48 -15.65 -6.65 11.75
C TRP A 48 -16.90 -6.33 10.94
N LEU A 49 -16.68 -5.88 9.70
CA LEU A 49 -17.73 -5.60 8.73
C LEU A 49 -17.56 -6.52 7.52
N LEU A 50 -18.58 -7.28 7.19
CA LEU A 50 -18.58 -8.28 6.12
C LEU A 50 -19.67 -8.00 5.08
N PRO A 51 -19.44 -8.31 3.80
CA PRO A 51 -18.19 -8.71 3.16
C PRO A 51 -17.20 -7.56 3.02
N GLY A 52 -15.90 -7.89 3.01
CA GLY A 52 -14.84 -6.92 2.77
C GLY A 52 -14.55 -6.76 1.27
N THR A 53 -14.55 -5.52 0.79
CA THR A 53 -14.22 -5.16 -0.58
C THR A 53 -13.07 -4.16 -0.60
N ILE A 54 -12.26 -4.15 -1.67
CA ILE A 54 -11.04 -3.34 -1.77
C ILE A 54 -11.31 -1.84 -1.52
N ASP A 55 -12.42 -1.32 -1.99
CA ASP A 55 -12.79 0.10 -1.87
C ASP A 55 -12.92 0.58 -0.42
N GLN A 56 -13.22 -0.32 0.52
CA GLN A 56 -13.37 -0.01 1.94
C GLN A 56 -12.05 0.35 2.61
N PHE A 57 -10.95 -0.22 2.12
CA PHE A 57 -9.62 0.03 2.65
C PHE A 57 -9.06 1.40 2.24
N PHE A 58 -9.65 2.03 1.20
CA PHE A 58 -9.30 3.38 0.75
C PHE A 58 -10.16 4.49 1.36
N LYS A 59 -11.34 4.16 1.91
CA LYS A 59 -12.28 5.11 2.46
C LYS A 59 -12.05 5.33 3.95
N THR A 60 -12.16 6.59 4.39
CA THR A 60 -12.20 6.95 5.81
C THR A 60 -13.60 7.40 6.20
N GLY A 61 -13.94 7.27 7.50
CA GLY A 61 -15.22 7.82 8.01
C GLY A 61 -15.33 9.35 7.82
N GLN A 62 -14.20 10.05 7.82
CA GLN A 62 -14.14 11.51 7.63
C GLN A 62 -14.47 11.96 6.20
N ASP A 63 -14.29 11.11 5.18
CA ASP A 63 -14.57 11.45 3.79
C ASP A 63 -16.03 11.84 3.56
N ARG A 64 -16.95 11.41 4.45
CA ARG A 64 -18.35 11.78 4.39
C ARG A 64 -18.66 13.17 4.92
N ALA A 65 -17.84 13.67 5.82
CA ALA A 65 -17.95 15.03 6.35
C ALA A 65 -17.47 16.09 5.36
N PHE A 66 -16.64 15.68 4.39
CA PHE A 66 -16.13 16.59 3.37
C PHE A 66 -17.10 16.78 2.20
N HIS A 67 -16.98 17.93 1.55
CA HIS A 67 -17.66 18.18 0.28
C HIS A 67 -17.31 17.09 -0.75
N TRP A 68 -18.26 16.70 -1.59
CA TRP A 68 -18.13 15.59 -2.53
C TRP A 68 -16.88 15.68 -3.44
N MET A 69 -16.54 16.89 -3.89
CA MET A 69 -15.38 17.14 -4.74
C MET A 69 -14.06 16.85 -3.96
N THR A 70 -13.93 17.37 -2.76
CA THR A 70 -12.74 17.15 -1.91
C THR A 70 -12.57 15.68 -1.56
N ALA A 71 -13.65 14.99 -1.18
CA ALA A 71 -13.61 13.57 -0.87
C ALA A 71 -13.20 12.74 -2.10
N SER A 72 -13.66 13.09 -3.30
CA SER A 72 -13.31 12.42 -4.55
C SER A 72 -11.82 12.60 -4.89
N ILE A 73 -11.29 13.81 -4.77
CA ILE A 73 -9.88 14.10 -5.02
C ILE A 73 -8.99 13.34 -4.03
N LEU A 74 -9.31 13.37 -2.74
CA LEU A 74 -8.54 12.65 -1.72
C LEU A 74 -8.54 11.13 -1.96
N ASN A 75 -9.67 10.56 -2.37
CA ASN A 75 -9.75 9.17 -2.72
C ASN A 75 -8.88 8.82 -3.95
N LEU A 76 -8.92 9.66 -4.99
CA LEU A 76 -8.05 9.49 -6.16
C LEU A 76 -6.56 9.55 -5.80
N VAL A 77 -6.18 10.50 -4.94
CA VAL A 77 -4.80 10.61 -4.44
C VAL A 77 -4.38 9.34 -3.70
N ARG A 78 -5.25 8.76 -2.86
CA ARG A 78 -4.94 7.50 -2.16
C ARG A 78 -4.72 6.35 -3.13
N TRP A 79 -5.55 6.20 -4.16
CA TRP A 79 -5.37 5.19 -5.19
C TRP A 79 -4.04 5.38 -5.94
N PHE A 80 -3.73 6.61 -6.32
CA PHE A 80 -2.45 6.94 -6.95
C PHE A 80 -1.26 6.61 -6.02
N CYS A 81 -1.32 7.00 -4.76
CA CYS A 81 -0.30 6.70 -3.76
C CYS A 81 -0.11 5.20 -3.54
N ALA A 82 -1.19 4.40 -3.57
CA ALA A 82 -1.08 2.94 -3.49
C ALA A 82 -0.28 2.37 -4.67
N LEU A 83 -0.57 2.83 -5.89
CA LEU A 83 0.20 2.45 -7.08
C LEU A 83 1.67 2.85 -6.96
N VAL A 84 1.94 4.10 -6.56
CA VAL A 84 3.31 4.60 -6.36
C VAL A 84 4.05 3.76 -5.33
N THR A 85 3.43 3.45 -4.19
CA THR A 85 4.03 2.64 -3.11
C THR A 85 4.52 1.29 -3.62
N VAL A 86 3.73 0.63 -4.46
CA VAL A 86 4.01 -0.72 -4.93
C VAL A 86 4.94 -0.74 -6.13
N LEU A 87 4.75 0.18 -7.09
CA LEU A 87 5.44 0.16 -8.38
C LEU A 87 6.76 0.89 -8.39
N LEU A 88 6.87 2.02 -7.68
CA LEU A 88 7.98 2.96 -7.87
C LEU A 88 9.37 2.34 -7.61
N PRO A 89 9.62 1.54 -6.55
CA PRO A 89 10.93 0.93 -6.33
C PRO A 89 11.30 -0.07 -7.43
N GLY A 90 10.34 -0.92 -7.85
CA GLY A 90 10.55 -1.86 -8.95
C GLY A 90 10.75 -1.16 -10.29
N LEU A 91 9.99 -0.11 -10.57
CA LEU A 91 10.13 0.71 -11.76
C LEU A 91 11.51 1.39 -11.81
N TYR A 92 11.97 1.93 -10.68
CA TYR A 92 13.30 2.54 -10.59
C TYR A 92 14.40 1.52 -10.94
N ILE A 93 14.35 0.31 -10.35
CA ILE A 93 15.31 -0.76 -10.68
C ILE A 93 15.24 -1.09 -12.18
N ALA A 94 14.03 -1.33 -12.72
CA ALA A 94 13.84 -1.74 -14.10
C ALA A 94 14.37 -0.69 -15.09
N VAL A 95 14.10 0.59 -14.84
CA VAL A 95 14.49 1.67 -15.74
C VAL A 95 15.99 1.93 -15.66
N VAL A 96 16.55 2.05 -14.44
CA VAL A 96 17.97 2.39 -14.27
C VAL A 96 18.90 1.25 -14.71
N THR A 97 18.47 -0.02 -14.51
CA THR A 97 19.32 -1.18 -14.79
C THR A 97 19.18 -1.69 -16.23
N PHE A 98 17.95 -1.73 -16.77
CA PHE A 98 17.67 -2.36 -18.06
C PHE A 98 17.34 -1.37 -19.18
N HIS A 99 16.82 -0.19 -18.84
CA HIS A 99 16.34 0.79 -19.84
C HIS A 99 16.83 2.21 -19.55
N PRO A 100 18.15 2.44 -19.46
CA PRO A 100 18.70 3.76 -19.17
C PRO A 100 18.37 4.79 -20.25
N GLU A 101 18.07 4.34 -21.48
CA GLU A 101 17.65 5.19 -22.61
C GLU A 101 16.28 5.86 -22.39
N ALA A 102 15.44 5.32 -21.49
CA ALA A 102 14.14 5.93 -21.16
C ALA A 102 14.27 7.20 -20.30
N ILE A 103 15.46 7.44 -19.72
CA ILE A 103 15.73 8.57 -18.84
C ILE A 103 16.32 9.73 -19.67
N PRO A 104 15.92 10.99 -19.43
CA PRO A 104 16.57 12.14 -20.06
C PRO A 104 18.08 12.12 -19.81
N VAL A 105 18.87 12.35 -20.85
CA VAL A 105 20.34 12.17 -20.83
C VAL A 105 21.01 12.91 -19.66
N LYS A 106 20.59 14.13 -19.36
CA LYS A 106 21.15 14.92 -18.23
C LYS A 106 20.91 14.22 -16.88
N LEU A 107 19.72 13.64 -16.67
CA LEU A 107 19.37 12.93 -15.46
C LEU A 107 20.11 11.58 -15.39
N ALA A 108 20.19 10.86 -16.51
CA ALA A 108 20.92 9.60 -16.59
C ALA A 108 22.40 9.80 -16.21
N LEU A 109 23.06 10.82 -16.76
CA LEU A 109 24.45 11.16 -16.43
C LEU A 109 24.63 11.51 -14.94
N SER A 110 23.68 12.24 -14.36
CA SER A 110 23.69 12.58 -12.94
C SER A 110 23.55 11.33 -12.05
N ILE A 111 22.66 10.41 -12.41
CA ILE A 111 22.49 9.13 -11.69
C ILE A 111 23.76 8.27 -11.80
N VAL A 112 24.35 8.17 -13.00
CA VAL A 112 25.60 7.41 -13.21
C VAL A 112 26.74 8.01 -12.40
N ALA A 113 26.92 9.34 -12.42
CA ALA A 113 27.97 10.01 -11.65
C ALA A 113 27.79 9.75 -10.13
N ALA A 114 26.60 9.89 -9.59
CA ALA A 114 26.31 9.59 -8.19
C ALA A 114 26.55 8.12 -7.83
N LYS A 115 26.33 7.21 -8.78
CA LYS A 115 26.51 5.78 -8.58
C LYS A 115 27.96 5.32 -8.61
N GLN A 116 28.87 6.03 -9.31
CA GLN A 116 30.29 5.69 -9.36
C GLN A 116 30.95 5.65 -7.97
N GLU A 117 30.39 6.39 -7.02
CA GLU A 117 30.90 6.44 -5.64
C GLU A 117 30.33 5.34 -4.73
N VAL A 118 29.34 4.57 -5.20
CA VAL A 118 28.66 3.53 -4.42
C VAL A 118 29.12 2.15 -4.89
N PRO A 119 29.65 1.28 -3.98
CA PRO A 119 30.20 -0.03 -4.36
C PRO A 119 29.12 -1.09 -4.64
N PHE A 120 27.85 -0.82 -4.36
CA PHE A 120 26.76 -1.79 -4.44
C PHE A 120 25.96 -1.68 -5.75
N SER A 121 25.32 -2.79 -6.15
CA SER A 121 24.40 -2.78 -7.29
C SER A 121 23.12 -2.01 -6.95
N THR A 122 22.46 -1.40 -7.95
CA THR A 122 21.20 -0.66 -7.75
C THR A 122 20.12 -1.50 -7.07
N VAL A 123 20.05 -2.78 -7.39
CA VAL A 123 19.11 -3.73 -6.78
C VAL A 123 19.36 -3.84 -5.28
N PHE A 124 20.61 -4.02 -4.88
CA PHE A 124 20.99 -4.15 -3.48
C PHE A 124 20.73 -2.85 -2.71
N GLU A 125 21.07 -1.69 -3.30
CA GLU A 125 20.77 -0.38 -2.71
C GLU A 125 19.27 -0.21 -2.42
N VAL A 126 18.41 -0.53 -3.42
CA VAL A 126 16.97 -0.41 -3.26
C VAL A 126 16.44 -1.38 -2.19
N LEU A 127 16.87 -2.66 -2.22
CA LEU A 127 16.38 -3.66 -1.28
C LEU A 127 16.79 -3.36 0.17
N ILE A 128 18.05 -2.92 0.39
CA ILE A 128 18.50 -2.57 1.75
C ILE A 128 17.78 -1.34 2.28
N MET A 129 17.52 -0.34 1.42
CA MET A 129 16.76 0.84 1.81
C MET A 129 15.29 0.52 2.08
N LEU A 130 14.66 -0.33 1.26
CA LEU A 130 13.30 -0.81 1.53
C LEU A 130 13.22 -1.53 2.88
N LEU A 131 14.20 -2.38 3.18
CA LEU A 131 14.27 -3.09 4.46
C LEU A 131 14.46 -2.12 5.63
N ALA A 132 15.36 -1.15 5.52
CA ALA A 132 15.59 -0.15 6.54
C ALA A 132 14.32 0.68 6.83
N PHE A 133 13.61 1.13 5.78
CA PHE A 133 12.34 1.81 5.94
C PHE A 133 11.25 0.93 6.55
N GLU A 134 11.21 -0.37 6.23
CA GLU A 134 10.25 -1.31 6.83
C GLU A 134 10.48 -1.46 8.33
N VAL A 135 11.74 -1.61 8.75
CA VAL A 135 12.11 -1.68 10.17
C VAL A 135 11.71 -0.38 10.91
N LEU A 136 11.94 0.78 10.29
CA LEU A 136 11.55 2.06 10.86
C LEU A 136 10.03 2.21 11.00
N GLN A 137 9.27 1.78 10.00
CA GLN A 137 7.81 1.80 10.03
C GLN A 137 7.26 0.85 11.10
N GLU A 138 7.77 -0.37 11.17
CA GLU A 138 7.36 -1.34 12.19
C GLU A 138 7.68 -0.86 13.61
N ALA A 139 8.87 -0.27 13.82
CA ALA A 139 9.23 0.34 15.09
C ALA A 139 8.31 1.51 15.46
N GLY A 140 7.96 2.36 14.48
CA GLY A 140 7.06 3.48 14.68
C GLY A 140 5.63 3.08 15.08
N LEU A 141 5.13 1.95 14.57
CA LEU A 141 3.80 1.44 14.89
C LEU A 141 3.71 0.86 16.32
N ARG A 142 4.82 0.36 16.87
CA ARG A 142 4.86 -0.25 18.21
C ARG A 142 5.09 0.75 19.32
N LEU A 143 5.52 1.97 19.01
CA LEU A 143 5.75 3.01 20.00
C LEU A 143 4.46 3.82 20.25
N PRO A 144 4.31 4.43 21.46
CA PRO A 144 3.22 5.36 21.72
C PRO A 144 3.19 6.49 20.68
N SER A 145 1.99 6.86 20.22
CA SER A 145 1.77 7.74 19.06
C SER A 145 2.65 8.99 18.97
N PRO A 146 2.91 9.79 20.04
CA PRO A 146 3.77 10.97 19.91
C PRO A 146 5.24 10.62 19.69
N ILE A 147 5.73 9.52 20.26
CA ILE A 147 7.12 9.07 20.15
C ILE A 147 7.33 8.34 18.83
N GLY A 148 6.38 7.49 18.41
CA GLY A 148 6.46 6.73 17.17
C GLY A 148 6.58 7.60 15.93
N ALA A 149 5.80 8.69 15.84
CA ALA A 149 5.90 9.63 14.74
C ALA A 149 7.27 10.32 14.69
N THR A 150 7.79 10.75 15.83
CA THR A 150 9.11 11.40 15.94
C THR A 150 10.23 10.44 15.54
N VAL A 151 10.20 9.19 16.02
CA VAL A 151 11.20 8.15 15.67
C VAL A 151 11.16 7.81 14.18
N SER A 152 9.98 7.72 13.58
CA SER A 152 9.86 7.45 12.15
C SER A 152 10.44 8.57 11.29
N ILE A 153 10.20 9.85 11.65
CA ILE A 153 10.71 11.01 10.91
C ILE A 153 12.21 11.16 11.11
N LEU A 154 12.69 11.16 12.35
CA LEU A 154 14.11 11.30 12.66
C LEU A 154 14.90 10.11 12.15
N GLY A 155 14.40 8.88 12.35
CA GLY A 155 15.01 7.66 11.84
C GLY A 155 15.15 7.70 10.31
N GLY A 156 14.09 8.07 9.59
CA GLY A 156 14.12 8.20 8.14
C GLY A 156 15.13 9.25 7.65
N LEU A 157 15.17 10.42 8.30
CA LEU A 157 16.12 11.48 7.96
C LEU A 157 17.57 11.09 8.28
N VAL A 158 17.82 10.58 9.49
CA VAL A 158 19.18 10.24 9.96
C VAL A 158 19.72 9.05 9.18
N VAL A 159 18.93 7.98 9.03
CA VAL A 159 19.36 6.78 8.29
C VAL A 159 19.55 7.11 6.81
N GLY A 160 18.65 7.89 6.21
CA GLY A 160 18.76 8.30 4.82
C GLY A 160 20.00 9.14 4.55
N ASN A 161 20.22 10.19 5.34
CA ASN A 161 21.41 11.05 5.19
C ASN A 161 22.71 10.29 5.45
N ALA A 162 22.78 9.50 6.53
CA ALA A 162 23.96 8.71 6.85
C ALA A 162 24.28 7.66 5.77
N ALA A 163 23.28 7.03 5.17
CA ALA A 163 23.46 6.05 4.10
C ALA A 163 24.04 6.70 2.82
N VAL A 164 23.62 7.93 2.50
CA VAL A 164 24.16 8.69 1.36
C VAL A 164 25.56 9.22 1.66
N GLU A 165 25.79 9.80 2.84
CA GLU A 165 27.11 10.29 3.28
C GLU A 165 28.17 9.18 3.33
N ALA A 166 27.77 8.00 3.81
CA ALA A 166 28.62 6.81 3.85
C ALA A 166 28.81 6.16 2.45
N ARG A 167 28.19 6.71 1.40
CA ARG A 167 28.23 6.16 0.03
C ARG A 167 27.75 4.70 -0.06
N ILE A 168 26.83 4.30 0.82
CA ILE A 168 26.19 2.98 0.80
C ILE A 168 25.05 2.97 -0.22
N VAL A 169 24.35 4.11 -0.36
CA VAL A 169 23.20 4.25 -1.24
C VAL A 169 23.29 5.56 -2.04
N SER A 170 22.90 5.53 -3.30
CA SER A 170 22.85 6.73 -4.14
C SER A 170 21.67 7.61 -3.75
N PRO A 171 21.79 8.96 -3.86
CA PRO A 171 20.71 9.89 -3.57
C PRO A 171 19.43 9.62 -4.35
N ALA A 172 19.54 9.17 -5.60
CA ALA A 172 18.40 8.86 -6.46
C ALA A 172 17.58 7.65 -5.94
N VAL A 173 18.26 6.61 -5.44
CA VAL A 173 17.60 5.46 -4.77
C VAL A 173 16.87 5.92 -3.52
N LEU A 174 17.53 6.75 -2.68
CA LEU A 174 16.93 7.26 -1.46
C LEU A 174 15.62 8.01 -1.76
N ILE A 175 15.63 8.90 -2.77
CA ILE A 175 14.44 9.65 -3.17
C ILE A 175 13.32 8.72 -3.64
N ALA A 176 13.62 7.74 -4.50
CA ALA A 176 12.62 6.81 -5.00
C ALA A 176 11.98 5.98 -3.87
N VAL A 177 12.79 5.44 -2.96
CA VAL A 177 12.32 4.64 -1.83
C VAL A 177 11.56 5.50 -0.82
N ALA A 178 12.02 6.73 -0.54
CA ALA A 178 11.35 7.66 0.36
C ALA A 178 9.96 8.05 -0.16
N ILE A 179 9.82 8.39 -1.45
CA ILE A 179 8.52 8.70 -2.07
C ILE A 179 7.57 7.50 -1.95
N ALA A 180 8.04 6.28 -2.25
CA ALA A 180 7.24 5.08 -2.10
C ALA A 180 6.83 4.82 -0.63
N GLY A 181 7.73 5.08 0.32
CA GLY A 181 7.46 4.97 1.75
C GLY A 181 6.40 5.96 2.23
N VAL A 182 6.56 7.24 1.89
CA VAL A 182 5.61 8.32 2.26
C VAL A 182 4.24 8.08 1.61
N ALA A 183 4.21 7.64 0.34
CA ALA A 183 2.97 7.28 -0.33
C ALA A 183 2.21 6.16 0.41
N GLY A 184 2.93 5.20 1.00
CA GLY A 184 2.34 4.13 1.81
C GLY A 184 1.60 4.61 3.07
N TYR A 185 2.00 5.75 3.65
CA TYR A 185 1.31 6.31 4.82
C TYR A 185 -0.05 6.94 4.51
N THR A 186 -0.36 7.17 3.25
CA THR A 186 -1.68 7.71 2.86
C THR A 186 -2.80 6.69 2.99
N MET A 187 -2.47 5.40 3.15
CA MET A 187 -3.44 4.33 3.29
C MET A 187 -4.14 4.37 4.65
N PRO A 188 -5.49 4.43 4.67
CA PRO A 188 -6.24 4.47 5.93
C PRO A 188 -6.17 3.17 6.72
N SER A 189 -6.03 2.04 6.04
CA SER A 189 -5.93 0.71 6.64
C SER A 189 -4.48 0.27 6.75
N GLN A 190 -4.02 0.01 7.97
CA GLN A 190 -2.65 -0.43 8.24
C GLN A 190 -2.40 -1.85 7.70
N ASP A 191 -3.38 -2.75 7.81
CA ASP A 191 -3.24 -4.12 7.32
C ASP A 191 -3.12 -4.16 5.79
N PHE A 192 -3.91 -3.33 5.10
CA PHE A 192 -3.81 -3.20 3.66
C PHE A 192 -2.47 -2.60 3.24
N ALA A 193 -2.00 -1.56 3.95
CA ALA A 193 -0.68 -0.99 3.73
C ALA A 193 0.44 -2.02 3.94
N ALA A 194 0.34 -2.88 4.97
CA ALA A 194 1.31 -3.95 5.22
C ALA A 194 1.33 -4.98 4.08
N ALA A 195 0.17 -5.37 3.56
CA ALA A 195 0.08 -6.26 2.40
C ALA A 195 0.75 -5.64 1.15
N LEU A 196 0.49 -4.35 0.86
CA LEU A 196 1.13 -3.64 -0.25
C LEU A 196 2.66 -3.57 -0.09
N ARG A 197 3.17 -3.41 1.14
CA ARG A 197 4.61 -3.40 1.43
C ARG A 197 5.27 -4.73 1.08
N LEU A 198 4.64 -5.87 1.39
CA LEU A 198 5.15 -7.18 0.99
C LEU A 198 5.20 -7.35 -0.53
N TRP A 199 4.15 -6.93 -1.22
CA TRP A 199 4.12 -6.97 -2.68
C TRP A 199 5.15 -6.05 -3.32
N ARG A 200 5.46 -4.92 -2.72
CA ARG A 200 6.53 -4.01 -3.15
C ARG A 200 7.89 -4.73 -3.23
N PHE A 201 8.26 -5.52 -2.22
CA PHE A 201 9.48 -6.32 -2.23
C PHE A 201 9.48 -7.35 -3.36
N LEU A 202 8.36 -8.06 -3.51
CA LEU A 202 8.22 -9.06 -4.58
C LEU A 202 8.40 -8.43 -5.97
N LEU A 203 7.75 -7.29 -6.22
CA LEU A 203 7.87 -6.57 -7.48
C LEU A 203 9.29 -6.03 -7.72
N ALA A 204 9.97 -5.54 -6.68
CA ALA A 204 11.36 -5.12 -6.79
C ALA A 204 12.29 -6.27 -7.18
N ILE A 205 12.08 -7.47 -6.61
CA ILE A 205 12.85 -8.68 -6.96
C ILE A 205 12.54 -9.13 -8.40
N LEU A 206 11.27 -9.16 -8.82
CA LEU A 206 10.90 -9.51 -10.20
C LEU A 206 11.44 -8.49 -11.21
N ALA A 207 11.40 -7.21 -10.88
CA ALA A 207 11.99 -6.14 -11.69
C ALA A 207 13.52 -6.28 -11.80
N SER A 208 14.18 -6.77 -10.77
CA SER A 208 15.63 -7.01 -10.80
C SER A 208 16.01 -8.19 -11.71
N ALA A 209 15.14 -9.17 -11.85
CA ALA A 209 15.40 -10.36 -12.66
C ALA A 209 15.11 -10.15 -14.16
N ALA A 210 14.04 -9.44 -14.51
CA ALA A 210 13.57 -9.32 -15.89
C ALA A 210 13.18 -7.87 -16.30
N GLY A 211 13.62 -6.87 -15.55
CA GLY A 211 13.37 -5.46 -15.87
C GLY A 211 11.88 -5.10 -15.89
N LEU A 212 11.48 -4.32 -16.88
CA LEU A 212 10.06 -3.92 -17.06
C LEU A 212 9.13 -5.11 -17.32
N PHE A 213 9.61 -6.16 -17.99
CA PHE A 213 8.82 -7.36 -18.19
C PHE A 213 8.53 -8.07 -16.86
N GLY A 214 9.54 -8.20 -15.99
CA GLY A 214 9.37 -8.76 -14.64
C GLY A 214 8.39 -7.95 -13.79
N LEU A 215 8.49 -6.62 -13.88
CA LEU A 215 7.56 -5.71 -13.20
C LEU A 215 6.12 -5.91 -13.73
N ALA A 216 5.92 -5.95 -15.05
CA ALA A 216 4.62 -6.15 -15.66
C ALA A 216 4.01 -7.51 -15.30
N ALA A 217 4.81 -8.57 -15.35
CA ALA A 217 4.39 -9.92 -14.93
C ALA A 217 4.01 -9.95 -13.45
N GLY A 218 4.78 -9.29 -12.59
CA GLY A 218 4.46 -9.16 -11.16
C GLY A 218 3.15 -8.38 -10.92
N CYS A 219 2.91 -7.30 -11.66
CA CYS A 219 1.65 -6.55 -11.60
C CYS A 219 0.46 -7.40 -12.07
N ALA A 220 0.61 -8.15 -13.17
CA ALA A 220 -0.42 -9.08 -13.62
C ALA A 220 -0.71 -10.15 -12.57
N GLY A 221 0.32 -10.68 -11.91
CA GLY A 221 0.19 -11.62 -10.80
C GLY A 221 -0.53 -11.02 -9.60
N LEU A 222 -0.26 -9.75 -9.24
CA LEU A 222 -0.95 -9.03 -8.19
C LEU A 222 -2.44 -8.86 -8.52
N ILE A 223 -2.76 -8.41 -9.74
CA ILE A 223 -4.15 -8.22 -10.19
C ILE A 223 -4.89 -9.57 -10.20
N TYR A 224 -4.25 -10.62 -10.71
CA TYR A 224 -4.81 -11.97 -10.72
C TYR A 224 -5.09 -12.45 -9.29
N HIS A 225 -4.15 -12.26 -8.37
CA HIS A 225 -4.33 -12.62 -6.97
C HIS A 225 -5.50 -11.88 -6.32
N LEU A 226 -5.59 -10.55 -6.52
CA LEU A 226 -6.71 -9.76 -6.01
C LEU A 226 -8.06 -10.15 -6.63
N ALA A 227 -8.07 -10.53 -7.91
CA ALA A 227 -9.27 -10.98 -8.60
C ALA A 227 -9.74 -12.37 -8.16
N SER A 228 -8.83 -13.21 -7.68
CA SER A 228 -9.14 -14.56 -7.17
C SER A 228 -9.67 -14.57 -5.74
N LEU A 229 -9.58 -13.44 -5.02
CA LEU A 229 -10.06 -13.33 -3.65
C LEU A 229 -11.58 -13.12 -3.63
N GLU A 230 -12.27 -13.94 -2.86
CA GLU A 230 -13.70 -13.85 -2.61
C GLU A 230 -13.97 -13.88 -1.10
N THR A 231 -14.88 -13.03 -0.65
CA THR A 231 -15.30 -12.95 0.74
C THR A 231 -16.80 -13.18 0.83
N PHE A 232 -17.25 -14.31 1.37
CA PHE A 232 -18.67 -14.69 1.46
C PHE A 232 -19.42 -14.62 0.12
N GLY A 233 -18.79 -15.09 -0.97
CA GLY A 233 -19.38 -15.08 -2.31
C GLY A 233 -19.38 -13.71 -2.99
N VAL A 234 -18.76 -12.69 -2.39
CA VAL A 234 -18.58 -11.37 -3.00
C VAL A 234 -17.11 -11.22 -3.45
N PRO A 235 -16.85 -10.90 -4.74
CA PRO A 235 -15.51 -10.68 -5.22
C PRO A 235 -14.83 -9.52 -4.48
N TYR A 236 -13.56 -9.69 -4.12
CA TYR A 236 -12.79 -8.66 -3.40
C TYR A 236 -12.66 -7.35 -4.20
N LEU A 237 -12.55 -7.44 -5.51
CA LEU A 237 -12.49 -6.29 -6.43
C LEU A 237 -13.87 -5.69 -6.76
N ALA A 238 -14.95 -6.08 -6.08
CA ALA A 238 -16.23 -5.37 -6.23
C ALA A 238 -16.04 -3.92 -5.71
N PRO A 239 -16.64 -2.90 -6.37
CA PRO A 239 -17.61 -2.97 -7.45
C PRO A 239 -17.01 -3.03 -8.88
N PHE A 240 -15.69 -3.10 -9.04
CA PHE A 240 -15.06 -3.07 -10.37
C PHE A 240 -15.39 -4.32 -11.21
N THR A 241 -15.59 -5.47 -10.55
CA THR A 241 -15.87 -6.76 -11.20
C THR A 241 -17.30 -7.25 -10.98
N ALA A 242 -18.20 -6.41 -10.44
CA ALA A 242 -19.59 -6.81 -10.15
C ALA A 242 -20.33 -7.20 -11.43
N GLY A 243 -20.72 -8.48 -11.52
CA GLY A 243 -21.59 -9.01 -12.59
C GLY A 243 -23.04 -8.47 -12.48
N ALA A 244 -23.81 -8.65 -13.54
CA ALA A 244 -25.23 -8.30 -13.57
C ALA A 244 -26.00 -9.08 -12.49
N GLY A 245 -26.46 -8.40 -11.44
CA GLY A 245 -27.24 -9.04 -10.35
C GLY A 245 -26.79 -8.71 -8.94
N GLN A 246 -25.59 -8.16 -8.75
CA GLN A 246 -25.17 -7.65 -7.45
C GLN A 246 -25.67 -6.20 -7.25
N PRO A 247 -26.00 -5.79 -6.01
CA PRO A 247 -26.38 -4.41 -5.76
C PRO A 247 -25.25 -3.51 -6.28
N ARG A 248 -25.58 -2.69 -7.28
CA ARG A 248 -24.68 -1.71 -7.86
C ARG A 248 -24.30 -0.70 -6.80
N GLY A 249 -23.33 -1.04 -5.97
CA GLY A 249 -22.56 -0.04 -5.26
C GLY A 249 -21.94 0.83 -6.34
N HIS A 250 -22.25 2.13 -6.34
CA HIS A 250 -21.66 3.06 -7.29
C HIS A 250 -20.14 2.85 -7.33
N PRO A 251 -19.49 2.84 -8.51
CA PRO A 251 -18.03 2.79 -8.59
C PRO A 251 -17.51 4.00 -7.82
N ASN A 252 -17.02 3.74 -6.61
CA ASN A 252 -16.84 4.76 -5.59
C ASN A 252 -15.45 5.43 -5.67
N LEU A 253 -14.85 5.50 -6.86
CA LEU A 253 -13.71 6.38 -7.10
C LEU A 253 -14.11 7.86 -6.98
N LEU A 254 -15.31 8.20 -7.45
CA LEU A 254 -15.87 9.55 -7.37
C LEU A 254 -17.18 9.51 -6.57
N ARG A 255 -17.31 10.38 -5.60
CA ARG A 255 -18.56 10.54 -4.84
C ARG A 255 -19.54 11.36 -5.69
N PRO A 256 -20.75 10.86 -6.00
CA PRO A 256 -21.74 11.67 -6.67
C PRO A 256 -22.20 12.82 -5.77
N PRO A 257 -22.57 13.99 -6.33
CA PRO A 257 -23.23 15.03 -5.57
C PRO A 257 -24.51 14.46 -4.96
N LEU A 258 -24.77 14.79 -3.70
CA LEU A 258 -26.07 14.47 -3.08
C LEU A 258 -27.14 15.27 -3.82
N PRO A 259 -28.31 14.65 -4.11
CA PRO A 259 -29.43 15.34 -4.74
C PRO A 259 -29.96 16.47 -3.86
#